data_cd9f064613920c2c1805565bfdf00608
#
_entry.id   cd9f064613920c2c1805565bfdf00608
#
_cell.length_a   1.000
_cell.length_b   1.000
_cell.length_c   1.000
_cell.angle_alpha   90.00
_cell.angle_beta   90.00
_cell.angle_gamma   90.00
#
_symmetry.space_group_name_H-M   'P 1'
#
loop_
_entity.id
_entity.type
_entity.pdbx_description
1 polymer ?
#
loop_
_entity_poly.entity_id
_entity_poly.type
_entity_poly.pdbx_seq_one_letter_code
_entity_poly.pdbx_strand_id
1 'polypeptide(L)'
;MAKKKFVIGCFDDEAVLFPAVKKVRTAGYKIHDVYTPFAVHGLDHAMGLRETSLHTAGFIYGITGTTTALSCISWIFTKDWPLNIGGKPHFALPAWIPITFELTVLFAAVGMVLTFCYLCQLAPYVKKHHFHARATDDLFVMVIECTDKTNTDDLQAFLTSGGAVETNVQVAEEGWWLGRYDQDEMPFQTKEIVAA
;
A
#
# COMPACT_ATOMS: atom_id res chain seq x y z
N MET A 1 -18.69 -9.86 -7.78
CA MET A 1 -17.86 -8.79 -7.22
C MET A 1 -18.74 -7.59 -7.02
N ALA A 2 -18.62 -6.84 -5.94
CA ALA A 2 -19.46 -5.68 -5.71
C ALA A 2 -18.97 -4.52 -6.59
N LYS A 3 -19.84 -3.95 -7.40
CA LYS A 3 -19.55 -2.72 -8.14
C LYS A 3 -19.65 -1.56 -7.16
N LYS A 4 -18.61 -0.76 -7.06
CA LYS A 4 -18.58 0.46 -6.25
C LYS A 4 -18.51 1.67 -7.14
N LYS A 5 -19.24 2.73 -6.75
CA LYS A 5 -19.16 4.03 -7.41
C LYS A 5 -18.10 4.89 -6.73
N PHE A 6 -17.34 5.58 -7.53
CA PHE A 6 -16.32 6.52 -7.08
C PHE A 6 -16.55 7.86 -7.76
N VAL A 7 -16.38 8.94 -7.02
CA VAL A 7 -16.27 10.29 -7.57
C VAL A 7 -14.79 10.68 -7.51
N ILE A 8 -14.31 11.16 -8.63
CA ILE A 8 -12.92 11.54 -8.83
C ILE A 8 -12.86 13.04 -8.98
N GLY A 9 -11.95 13.67 -8.25
CA GLY A 9 -11.60 15.07 -8.42
C GLY A 9 -10.13 15.21 -8.78
N CYS A 10 -9.85 15.89 -9.87
CA CYS A 10 -8.48 16.17 -10.33
C CYS A 10 -8.09 17.60 -9.98
N PHE A 11 -6.87 17.76 -9.49
CA PHE A 11 -6.29 19.03 -9.09
C PHE A 11 -4.93 19.18 -9.79
N ASP A 12 -4.57 20.38 -10.12
CA ASP A 12 -3.31 20.73 -10.78
C ASP A 12 -2.24 21.22 -9.81
N ASP A 13 -2.61 21.60 -8.58
CA ASP A 13 -1.71 22.12 -7.59
C ASP A 13 -1.88 21.43 -6.24
N GLU A 14 -0.75 21.09 -5.60
CA GLU A 14 -0.67 20.57 -4.23
C GLU A 14 -1.31 21.52 -3.22
N ALA A 15 -1.11 22.83 -3.39
CA ALA A 15 -1.64 23.86 -2.48
C ALA A 15 -3.18 23.91 -2.50
N VAL A 16 -3.82 23.47 -3.58
CA VAL A 16 -5.28 23.36 -3.70
C VAL A 16 -5.77 22.00 -3.21
N LEU A 17 -5.05 20.93 -3.53
CA LEU A 17 -5.38 19.57 -3.11
C LEU A 17 -5.44 19.44 -1.59
N PHE A 18 -4.41 19.88 -0.88
CA PHE A 18 -4.25 19.65 0.55
C PHE A 18 -5.43 20.18 1.40
N PRO A 19 -5.87 21.44 1.23
CA PRO A 19 -7.07 21.93 1.90
C PRO A 19 -8.36 21.23 1.41
N ALA A 20 -8.44 20.80 0.15
CA ALA A 20 -9.58 20.07 -0.37
C ALA A 20 -9.74 18.70 0.31
N VAL A 21 -8.65 17.95 0.50
CA VAL A 21 -8.64 16.68 1.23
C VAL A 21 -9.18 16.87 2.67
N LYS A 22 -8.72 17.91 3.37
CA LYS A 22 -9.21 18.22 4.71
C LYS A 22 -10.70 18.55 4.74
N LYS A 23 -11.18 19.35 3.77
CA LYS A 23 -12.61 19.72 3.65
C LYS A 23 -13.47 18.49 3.39
N VAL A 24 -13.10 17.63 2.44
CA VAL A 24 -13.80 16.38 2.12
C VAL A 24 -13.90 15.47 3.34
N ARG A 25 -12.80 15.32 4.08
CA ARG A 25 -12.78 14.52 5.32
C ARG A 25 -13.68 15.12 6.41
N THR A 26 -13.62 16.45 6.61
CA THR A 26 -14.46 17.14 7.59
C THR A 26 -15.95 17.04 7.24
N ALA A 27 -16.28 17.01 5.97
CA ALA A 27 -17.64 16.78 5.48
C ALA A 27 -18.13 15.33 5.67
N GLY A 28 -17.26 14.42 6.15
CA GLY A 28 -17.61 13.05 6.45
C GLY A 28 -17.58 12.09 5.25
N TYR A 29 -17.06 12.53 4.11
CA TYR A 29 -16.89 11.64 2.96
C TYR A 29 -15.68 10.72 3.14
N LYS A 30 -15.83 9.48 2.68
CA LYS A 30 -14.77 8.48 2.74
C LYS A 30 -13.85 8.61 1.54
N ILE A 31 -12.66 9.15 1.75
CA ILE A 31 -11.61 9.15 0.75
C ILE A 31 -11.13 7.71 0.57
N HIS A 32 -11.16 7.21 -0.65
CA HIS A 32 -10.65 5.90 -1.01
C HIS A 32 -9.13 5.93 -1.10
N ASP A 33 -8.63 6.84 -1.95
CA ASP A 33 -7.19 7.06 -2.11
C ASP A 33 -6.93 8.42 -2.76
N VAL A 34 -5.68 8.89 -2.70
CA VAL A 34 -5.21 10.10 -3.38
C VAL A 34 -3.94 9.75 -4.13
N TYR A 35 -4.01 9.83 -5.45
CA TYR A 35 -2.87 9.58 -6.34
C TYR A 35 -2.18 10.89 -6.65
N THR A 36 -0.87 10.92 -6.47
CA THR A 36 -0.04 12.11 -6.66
C THR A 36 1.18 11.80 -7.51
N PRO A 37 1.61 12.70 -8.40
CA PRO A 37 2.78 12.50 -9.24
C PRO A 37 4.09 12.47 -8.45
N PHE A 38 4.09 13.11 -7.29
CA PHE A 38 5.21 13.11 -6.33
C PHE A 38 4.69 13.05 -4.89
N ALA A 39 5.57 12.75 -3.95
CA ALA A 39 5.21 12.63 -2.54
C ALA A 39 4.83 13.98 -1.94
N VAL A 40 3.59 14.14 -1.49
CA VAL A 40 3.06 15.32 -0.79
C VAL A 40 3.23 15.14 0.71
N HIS A 41 4.00 16.01 1.33
CA HIS A 41 4.30 15.90 2.76
C HIS A 41 3.05 16.15 3.63
N GLY A 42 2.80 15.23 4.57
CA GLY A 42 1.68 15.32 5.51
C GLY A 42 0.31 14.98 4.93
N LEU A 43 0.23 14.52 3.68
CA LEU A 43 -1.01 14.08 3.05
C LEU A 43 -1.66 12.92 3.82
N ASP A 44 -0.85 11.97 4.31
CA ASP A 44 -1.30 10.83 5.12
C ASP A 44 -2.07 11.28 6.37
N HIS A 45 -1.55 12.30 7.07
CA HIS A 45 -2.21 12.89 8.22
C HIS A 45 -3.49 13.64 7.82
N ALA A 46 -3.48 14.34 6.69
CA ALA A 46 -4.66 15.03 6.19
C ALA A 46 -5.79 14.05 5.83
N MET A 47 -5.45 12.92 5.21
CA MET A 47 -6.36 11.82 4.93
C MET A 47 -6.78 11.07 6.20
N GLY A 48 -6.02 11.17 7.28
CA GLY A 48 -6.25 10.45 8.53
C GLY A 48 -5.89 8.98 8.46
N LEU A 49 -4.93 8.64 7.64
CA LEU A 49 -4.41 7.29 7.57
C LEU A 49 -3.64 6.96 8.84
N ARG A 50 -3.72 5.70 9.24
CA ARG A 50 -2.93 5.16 10.35
C ARG A 50 -1.54 4.80 9.85
N GLU A 51 -0.57 4.86 10.74
CA GLU A 51 0.76 4.33 10.46
C GLU A 51 0.69 2.85 10.05
N THR A 52 1.55 2.48 9.12
CA THR A 52 1.61 1.10 8.65
C THR A 52 2.11 0.16 9.74
N SER A 53 1.52 -1.02 9.85
CA SER A 53 2.00 -2.10 10.74
C SER A 53 3.17 -2.91 10.16
N LEU A 54 3.79 -2.43 9.09
CA LEU A 54 4.89 -3.15 8.43
C LEU A 54 6.11 -3.33 9.36
N HIS A 55 6.42 -2.33 10.20
CA HIS A 55 7.49 -2.43 11.19
C HIS A 55 7.21 -3.52 12.24
N THR A 56 5.94 -3.67 12.65
CA THR A 56 5.54 -4.75 13.57
C THR A 56 5.68 -6.11 12.91
N ALA A 57 5.33 -6.23 11.64
CA ALA A 57 5.55 -7.45 10.87
C ALA A 57 7.05 -7.79 10.79
N GLY A 58 7.91 -6.80 10.51
CA GLY A 58 9.36 -6.97 10.50
C GLY A 58 9.92 -7.48 11.83
N PHE A 59 9.42 -6.97 12.94
CA PHE A 59 9.78 -7.43 14.27
C PHE A 59 9.39 -8.90 14.52
N ILE A 60 8.18 -9.29 14.14
CA ILE A 60 7.69 -10.67 14.25
C ILE A 60 8.55 -11.62 13.42
N TYR A 61 8.86 -11.26 12.17
CA TYR A 61 9.73 -12.06 11.32
C TYR A 61 11.16 -12.16 11.88
N GLY A 62 11.68 -11.06 12.44
CA GLY A 62 12.99 -11.05 13.09
C GLY A 62 13.07 -12.03 14.28
N ILE A 63 12.09 -11.99 15.18
CA ILE A 63 12.00 -12.94 16.30
C ILE A 63 11.89 -14.38 15.77
N THR A 64 11.08 -14.60 14.74
CA THR A 64 10.95 -15.93 14.13
C THR A 64 12.29 -16.43 13.60
N GLY A 65 13.03 -15.57 12.89
CA GLY A 65 14.37 -15.89 12.38
C GLY A 65 15.34 -16.21 13.50
N THR A 66 15.40 -15.40 14.56
CA THR A 66 16.22 -15.62 15.75
C THR A 66 15.90 -16.96 16.41
N THR A 67 14.63 -17.22 16.67
CA THR A 67 14.18 -18.45 17.33
C THR A 67 14.50 -19.68 16.49
N THR A 68 14.28 -19.60 15.18
CA THR A 68 14.59 -20.68 14.23
C THR A 68 16.09 -20.96 14.23
N ALA A 69 16.93 -19.94 14.14
CA ALA A 69 18.39 -20.09 14.16
C ALA A 69 18.87 -20.77 15.44
N LEU A 70 18.50 -20.23 16.59
CA LEU A 70 18.92 -20.76 17.88
C LEU A 70 18.43 -22.21 18.10
N SER A 71 17.18 -22.49 17.74
CA SER A 71 16.61 -23.83 17.88
C SER A 71 17.33 -24.85 16.99
N CYS A 72 17.53 -24.52 15.71
CA CYS A 72 18.20 -25.40 14.75
C CYS A 72 19.64 -25.63 15.14
N ILE A 73 20.41 -24.58 15.48
CA ILE A 73 21.83 -24.71 15.88
C ILE A 73 21.94 -25.49 17.16
N SER A 74 21.12 -25.19 18.17
CA SER A 74 21.13 -25.95 19.43
C SER A 74 20.84 -27.43 19.20
N TRP A 75 19.82 -27.75 18.39
CA TRP A 75 19.49 -29.13 18.07
C TRP A 75 20.65 -29.85 17.39
N ILE A 76 21.23 -29.27 16.35
CA ILE A 76 22.32 -29.87 15.57
C ILE A 76 23.53 -30.16 16.49
N PHE A 77 24.00 -29.16 17.24
CA PHE A 77 25.22 -29.29 18.03
C PHE A 77 25.05 -30.09 19.33
N THR A 78 23.84 -30.22 19.87
CA THR A 78 23.63 -30.92 21.12
C THR A 78 23.05 -32.33 20.96
N LYS A 79 22.28 -32.59 19.90
CA LYS A 79 21.53 -33.82 19.73
C LYS A 79 21.88 -34.58 18.45
N ASP A 80 21.80 -33.90 17.31
CA ASP A 80 21.90 -34.56 16.01
C ASP A 80 23.36 -34.92 15.68
N TRP A 81 24.27 -33.96 15.81
CA TRP A 81 25.70 -34.16 15.52
C TRP A 81 26.60 -33.46 16.55
N PRO A 82 26.74 -34.02 17.76
CA PRO A 82 27.54 -33.43 18.83
C PRO A 82 29.04 -33.59 18.55
N LEU A 83 29.62 -32.67 17.79
CA LEU A 83 31.06 -32.63 17.50
C LEU A 83 31.82 -31.83 18.55
N ASN A 84 32.83 -32.45 19.12
CA ASN A 84 33.78 -31.75 19.98
C ASN A 84 35.02 -31.37 19.17
N ILE A 85 35.11 -30.10 18.77
CA ILE A 85 36.23 -29.55 18.01
C ILE A 85 37.01 -28.58 18.89
N GLY A 86 38.28 -28.94 19.18
CA GLY A 86 39.19 -28.07 19.96
C GLY A 86 38.71 -27.79 21.38
N GLY A 87 37.99 -28.71 22.03
CA GLY A 87 37.53 -28.57 23.41
C GLY A 87 36.41 -27.55 23.62
N LYS A 88 35.77 -27.06 22.57
CA LYS A 88 34.62 -26.14 22.69
C LYS A 88 33.38 -26.88 23.22
N PRO A 89 32.63 -26.28 24.15
CA PRO A 89 31.37 -26.87 24.59
C PRO A 89 30.38 -26.99 23.43
N HIS A 90 29.53 -28.02 23.43
CA HIS A 90 28.54 -28.24 22.43
C HIS A 90 27.53 -27.09 22.35
N PHE A 91 27.26 -26.43 23.49
CA PHE A 91 26.41 -25.23 23.58
C PHE A 91 27.28 -23.98 23.72
N ALA A 92 27.68 -23.38 22.61
CA ALA A 92 28.58 -22.24 22.55
C ALA A 92 27.89 -20.99 21.99
N LEU A 93 26.96 -20.39 22.76
CA LEU A 93 26.17 -19.21 22.35
C LEU A 93 26.96 -18.09 21.65
N PRO A 94 28.15 -17.67 22.14
CA PRO A 94 28.90 -16.61 21.49
C PRO A 94 29.29 -16.93 20.04
N ALA A 95 29.55 -18.20 19.75
CA ALA A 95 29.89 -18.63 18.38
C ALA A 95 28.67 -18.63 17.43
N TRP A 96 27.45 -18.66 17.95
CA TRP A 96 26.22 -18.71 17.20
C TRP A 96 25.65 -17.34 16.89
N ILE A 97 26.11 -16.27 17.53
CA ILE A 97 25.64 -14.90 17.36
C ILE A 97 25.66 -14.47 15.90
N PRO A 98 26.77 -14.65 15.12
CA PRO A 98 26.81 -14.20 13.74
C PRO A 98 25.72 -14.86 12.85
N ILE A 99 25.56 -16.17 12.97
CA ILE A 99 24.58 -16.95 12.19
C ILE A 99 23.15 -16.57 12.59
N THR A 100 22.91 -16.41 13.91
CA THR A 100 21.61 -16.00 14.42
C THR A 100 21.23 -14.61 13.91
N PHE A 101 22.17 -13.67 13.92
CA PHE A 101 21.97 -12.33 13.38
C PHE A 101 21.64 -12.37 11.88
N GLU A 102 22.39 -13.13 11.10
CA GLU A 102 22.16 -13.26 9.65
C GLU A 102 20.76 -13.80 9.36
N LEU A 103 20.33 -14.85 10.05
CA LEU A 103 19.02 -15.44 9.85
C LEU A 103 17.89 -14.49 10.31
N THR A 104 18.12 -13.75 11.38
CA THR A 104 17.19 -12.71 11.86
C THR A 104 16.94 -11.65 10.80
N VAL A 105 18.03 -11.10 10.23
CA VAL A 105 17.94 -10.07 9.18
C VAL A 105 17.31 -10.62 7.91
N LEU A 106 17.68 -11.84 7.52
CA LEU A 106 17.12 -12.48 6.33
C LEU A 106 15.61 -12.68 6.45
N PHE A 107 15.13 -13.22 7.56
CA PHE A 107 13.69 -13.41 7.78
C PHE A 107 12.95 -12.07 7.85
N ALA A 108 13.52 -11.08 8.53
CA ALA A 108 12.91 -9.74 8.59
C ALA A 108 12.82 -9.10 7.20
N ALA A 109 13.91 -9.11 6.42
CA ALA A 109 13.94 -8.49 5.11
C ALA A 109 12.97 -9.18 4.13
N VAL A 110 13.07 -10.50 3.98
CA VAL A 110 12.20 -11.26 3.07
C VAL A 110 10.75 -11.17 3.52
N GLY A 111 10.48 -11.34 4.81
CA GLY A 111 9.13 -11.25 5.36
C GLY A 111 8.50 -9.88 5.15
N MET A 112 9.24 -8.78 5.37
CA MET A 112 8.73 -7.43 5.10
C MET A 112 8.45 -7.20 3.63
N VAL A 113 9.33 -7.64 2.71
CA VAL A 113 9.12 -7.51 1.27
C VAL A 113 7.85 -8.26 0.85
N LEU A 114 7.69 -9.50 1.30
CA LEU A 114 6.49 -10.29 0.98
C LEU A 114 5.22 -9.66 1.54
N THR A 115 5.26 -9.17 2.78
CA THR A 115 4.13 -8.46 3.41
C THR A 115 3.81 -7.17 2.66
N PHE A 116 4.81 -6.40 2.28
CA PHE A 116 4.64 -5.19 1.49
C PHE A 116 4.00 -5.50 0.12
N CYS A 117 4.53 -6.49 -0.60
CA CYS A 117 3.96 -6.92 -1.87
C CYS A 117 2.49 -7.39 -1.71
N TYR A 118 2.19 -8.09 -0.62
CA TYR A 118 0.84 -8.52 -0.31
C TYR A 118 -0.10 -7.33 -0.03
N LEU A 119 0.29 -6.41 0.84
CA LEU A 119 -0.52 -5.24 1.19
C LEU A 119 -0.73 -4.30 0.01
N CYS A 120 0.32 -4.07 -0.77
CA CYS A 120 0.27 -3.23 -1.95
C CYS A 120 -0.26 -3.94 -3.20
N GLN A 121 -0.64 -5.22 -3.09
CA GLN A 121 -1.10 -6.05 -4.22
C GLN A 121 -0.11 -6.04 -5.40
N LEU A 122 1.18 -6.04 -5.10
CA LEU A 122 2.27 -6.09 -6.08
C LEU A 122 2.61 -7.54 -6.39
N ALA A 123 1.88 -8.15 -7.32
CA ALA A 123 2.18 -9.49 -7.80
C ALA A 123 2.24 -9.51 -9.33
N PRO A 124 3.00 -10.45 -9.92
CA PRO A 124 3.01 -10.63 -11.37
C PRO A 124 1.57 -10.85 -11.87
N TYR A 125 1.24 -10.19 -12.98
CA TYR A 125 -0.08 -10.27 -13.62
C TYR A 125 -1.26 -9.64 -12.87
N VAL A 126 -1.04 -8.99 -11.72
CA VAL A 126 -2.07 -8.17 -11.06
C VAL A 126 -2.10 -6.79 -11.70
N LYS A 127 -3.23 -6.46 -12.31
CA LYS A 127 -3.47 -5.12 -12.86
C LYS A 127 -4.22 -4.30 -11.82
N LYS A 128 -3.69 -3.12 -11.48
CA LYS A 128 -4.39 -2.13 -10.65
C LYS A 128 -5.32 -1.29 -11.52
N HIS A 129 -6.45 -0.90 -10.97
CA HIS A 129 -7.33 0.05 -11.63
C HIS A 129 -6.68 1.44 -11.64
N HIS A 130 -6.64 2.06 -12.80
CA HIS A 130 -6.15 3.42 -12.95
C HIS A 130 -7.36 4.35 -13.06
N PHE A 131 -7.55 5.18 -12.05
CA PHE A 131 -8.66 6.14 -12.04
C PHE A 131 -8.45 7.31 -13.00
N HIS A 132 -7.20 7.66 -13.30
CA HIS A 132 -6.87 8.70 -14.27
C HIS A 132 -5.51 8.44 -14.91
N ALA A 133 -5.40 8.66 -16.25
CA ALA A 133 -4.16 8.38 -16.99
C ALA A 133 -3.00 9.31 -16.56
N ARG A 134 -3.31 10.57 -16.24
CA ARG A 134 -2.33 11.61 -15.83
C ARG A 134 -2.05 11.63 -14.33
N ALA A 135 -2.54 10.66 -13.54
CA ALA A 135 -2.33 10.60 -12.10
C ALA A 135 -0.85 10.42 -11.69
N THR A 136 -0.02 9.92 -12.60
CA THR A 136 1.43 9.73 -12.42
C THR A 136 2.27 10.74 -13.18
N ASP A 137 1.65 11.68 -13.87
CA ASP A 137 2.31 12.66 -14.71
C ASP A 137 2.27 14.07 -14.07
N ASP A 138 1.12 14.70 -14.08
CA ASP A 138 1.00 16.09 -13.64
C ASP A 138 -0.26 16.40 -12.81
N LEU A 139 -1.21 15.46 -12.68
CA LEU A 139 -2.44 15.68 -11.94
C LEU A 139 -2.47 14.95 -10.60
N PHE A 140 -2.99 15.65 -9.60
CA PHE A 140 -3.33 15.06 -8.31
C PHE A 140 -4.76 14.58 -8.35
N VAL A 141 -4.99 13.30 -8.11
CA VAL A 141 -6.29 12.66 -8.30
C VAL A 141 -6.82 12.16 -6.96
N MET A 142 -7.88 12.79 -6.47
CA MET A 142 -8.59 12.37 -5.26
C MET A 142 -9.76 11.47 -5.64
N VAL A 143 -9.81 10.27 -5.08
CA VAL A 143 -10.87 9.28 -5.31
C VAL A 143 -11.71 9.14 -4.04
N ILE A 144 -13.02 9.36 -4.15
CA ILE A 144 -13.96 9.30 -3.04
C ILE A 144 -14.92 8.15 -3.27
N GLU A 145 -15.03 7.26 -2.28
CA GLU A 145 -15.96 6.13 -2.32
C GLU A 145 -17.38 6.62 -2.05
N CYS A 146 -18.29 6.38 -3.00
CA CYS A 146 -19.70 6.71 -2.86
C CYS A 146 -20.50 5.53 -2.30
N THR A 147 -21.28 5.81 -1.28
CA THR A 147 -22.30 4.89 -0.77
C THR A 147 -23.60 5.15 -1.53
N ASP A 148 -24.54 4.19 -1.55
CA ASP A 148 -25.84 4.30 -2.22
C ASP A 148 -26.66 5.54 -1.81
N LYS A 149 -26.34 6.14 -0.68
CA LYS A 149 -26.98 7.36 -0.15
C LYS A 149 -26.29 8.66 -0.58
N THR A 150 -25.12 8.57 -1.22
CA THR A 150 -24.32 9.74 -1.60
C THR A 150 -24.81 10.26 -2.95
N ASN A 151 -25.25 11.52 -2.97
CA ASN A 151 -25.57 12.20 -4.24
C ASN A 151 -24.25 12.55 -4.95
N THR A 152 -24.05 11.95 -6.12
CA THR A 152 -22.82 12.14 -6.92
C THR A 152 -22.70 13.56 -7.43
N ASP A 153 -23.81 14.21 -7.78
CA ASP A 153 -23.82 15.55 -8.38
C ASP A 153 -23.45 16.62 -7.34
N ASP A 154 -23.96 16.47 -6.10
CA ASP A 154 -23.61 17.36 -5.00
C ASP A 154 -22.12 17.22 -4.63
N LEU A 155 -21.59 15.99 -4.69
CA LEU A 155 -20.19 15.75 -4.39
C LEU A 155 -19.26 16.30 -5.48
N GLN A 156 -19.65 16.18 -6.76
CA GLN A 156 -18.92 16.82 -7.86
C GLN A 156 -18.92 18.35 -7.73
N ALA A 157 -20.07 18.96 -7.44
CA ALA A 157 -20.18 20.39 -7.18
C ALA A 157 -19.32 20.83 -5.99
N PHE A 158 -19.29 20.02 -4.93
CA PHE A 158 -18.44 20.26 -3.76
C PHE A 158 -16.96 20.23 -4.11
N LEU A 159 -16.50 19.24 -4.90
CA LEU A 159 -15.11 19.15 -5.36
C LEU A 159 -14.72 20.32 -6.27
N THR A 160 -15.60 20.68 -7.20
CA THR A 160 -15.38 21.84 -8.07
C THR A 160 -15.28 23.14 -7.28
N SER A 161 -16.12 23.33 -6.27
CA SER A 161 -16.01 24.47 -5.35
C SER A 161 -14.74 24.45 -4.51
N GLY A 162 -14.17 23.26 -4.32
CA GLY A 162 -12.89 23.01 -3.63
C GLY A 162 -11.65 23.27 -4.50
N GLY A 163 -11.83 23.61 -5.79
CA GLY A 163 -10.76 23.90 -6.72
C GLY A 163 -10.37 22.71 -7.62
N ALA A 164 -11.21 21.69 -7.73
CA ALA A 164 -10.99 20.62 -8.70
C ALA A 164 -11.14 21.16 -10.13
N VAL A 165 -10.14 20.92 -10.97
CA VAL A 165 -10.11 21.30 -12.39
C VAL A 165 -11.08 20.41 -13.18
N GLU A 166 -11.13 19.14 -12.79
CA GLU A 166 -11.96 18.13 -13.47
C GLU A 166 -12.60 17.21 -12.43
N THR A 167 -13.86 16.84 -12.65
CA THR A 167 -14.57 15.87 -11.81
C THR A 167 -15.25 14.83 -12.65
N ASN A 168 -15.17 13.56 -12.24
CA ASN A 168 -15.79 12.45 -12.96
C ASN A 168 -16.36 11.40 -11.99
N VAL A 169 -17.31 10.62 -12.50
CA VAL A 169 -17.90 9.50 -11.75
C VAL A 169 -17.53 8.20 -12.45
N GLN A 170 -16.94 7.29 -11.68
CA GLN A 170 -16.55 5.98 -12.19
C GLN A 170 -17.17 4.85 -11.38
N VAL A 171 -17.46 3.76 -12.07
CA VAL A 171 -17.90 2.52 -11.45
C VAL A 171 -16.75 1.51 -11.62
N ALA A 172 -16.14 1.10 -10.52
CA ALA A 172 -15.10 0.09 -10.55
C ALA A 172 -15.51 -1.15 -9.76
N GLU A 173 -15.09 -2.30 -10.22
CA GLU A 173 -15.22 -3.53 -9.46
C GLU A 173 -14.04 -3.66 -8.52
N GLU A 174 -14.31 -3.90 -7.24
CA GLU A 174 -13.27 -4.19 -6.26
C GLU A 174 -12.72 -5.59 -6.55
N GLY A 175 -11.60 -5.62 -7.26
CA GLY A 175 -10.86 -6.85 -7.53
C GLY A 175 -9.88 -7.13 -6.42
N TRP A 176 -9.94 -8.34 -5.86
CA TRP A 176 -8.89 -8.84 -4.99
C TRP A 176 -7.86 -9.59 -5.85
N TRP A 177 -6.61 -9.69 -5.45
CA TRP A 177 -5.44 -10.41 -6.00
C TRP A 177 -5.45 -10.87 -7.47
N LEU A 178 -6.58 -11.25 -7.99
CA LEU A 178 -6.82 -11.67 -9.36
C LEU A 178 -7.83 -10.74 -10.05
N GLY A 179 -8.02 -9.54 -9.52
CA GLY A 179 -8.94 -8.55 -10.07
C GLY A 179 -8.64 -8.28 -11.53
N ARG A 180 -9.34 -8.99 -12.39
CA ARG A 180 -9.46 -8.61 -13.77
C ARG A 180 -10.37 -7.39 -13.79
N TYR A 181 -9.77 -6.23 -13.88
CA TYR A 181 -10.49 -5.07 -14.32
C TYR A 181 -10.73 -5.24 -15.81
N ASP A 182 -11.98 -5.16 -16.21
CA ASP A 182 -12.33 -5.17 -17.62
C ASP A 182 -11.75 -3.89 -18.24
N GLN A 183 -10.78 -4.04 -19.14
CA GLN A 183 -10.09 -2.90 -19.76
C GLN A 183 -11.01 -2.12 -20.67
N ASP A 184 -12.15 -2.72 -21.07
CA ASP A 184 -13.15 -2.09 -21.92
C ASP A 184 -14.02 -1.06 -21.16
N GLU A 185 -14.01 -1.09 -19.83
CA GLU A 185 -14.65 -0.13 -18.95
C GLU A 185 -13.67 0.85 -18.28
N MET A 186 -12.49 1.10 -18.84
CA MET A 186 -11.67 2.21 -18.36
C MET A 186 -12.30 3.53 -18.83
N PRO A 187 -12.97 4.25 -17.94
CA PRO A 187 -13.85 5.35 -18.33
C PRO A 187 -13.11 6.63 -18.63
N PHE A 188 -11.82 6.72 -18.32
CA PHE A 188 -11.05 7.87 -18.74
C PHE A 188 -10.43 7.61 -20.10
N GLN A 189 -11.09 8.21 -21.04
CA GLN A 189 -10.76 8.20 -22.43
C GLN A 189 -9.45 8.93 -22.66
N THR A 190 -8.42 8.15 -22.81
CA THR A 190 -7.18 8.58 -23.47
C THR A 190 -7.44 9.20 -24.86
N LYS A 191 -8.65 9.12 -25.37
CA LYS A 191 -9.02 9.63 -26.70
C LYS A 191 -9.06 11.15 -26.80
N GLU A 192 -9.37 11.87 -25.73
CA GLU A 192 -9.39 13.33 -25.75
C GLU A 192 -8.00 13.95 -25.51
N ILE A 193 -7.11 13.24 -24.84
CA ILE A 193 -5.75 13.72 -24.54
C ILE A 193 -4.83 13.61 -25.77
N VAL A 194 -5.12 12.72 -26.71
CA VAL A 194 -4.32 12.54 -27.94
C VAL A 194 -4.76 13.51 -29.07
N ALA A 195 -5.84 14.26 -28.88
CA ALA A 195 -6.37 15.20 -29.87
C ALA A 195 -6.17 16.69 -29.50
N ALA A 196 -5.41 16.99 -28.44
CA ALA A 196 -5.00 18.34 -28.06
C ALA A 196 -3.42 18.44 -28.24
#